data_2f41aeb060070f6fb884a25b3203843e
#
_entry.id   2f41aeb060070f6fb884a25b3203843e
#
_cell.length_a   1.000
_cell.length_b   1.000
_cell.length_c   1.000
_cell.angle_alpha   90.00
_cell.angle_beta   90.00
_cell.angle_gamma   90.00
#
_symmetry.space_group_name_H-M   'P 1'
#
loop_
_entity.id
_entity.type
_entity.pdbx_description
1 polymer ?
#
loop_
_entity_poly.entity_id
_entity_poly.type
_entity_poly.pdbx_seq_one_letter_code
_entity_poly.pdbx_strand_id
1 'polypeptide(L)'
;MIEILIGIYILENIYMLYKQYKRPLGIFSPVYIVAFMSLGQMLPQLTTIYFLPQIYDRSIMYNLLFTMITCNWAFYLGSKKEYTSLPYKVLDIREKYIIVLIVLFAPCSYLFDKIVSAGHAGIETGADGVIAFQFQALGYISLILSLVYLRNHKLTPLLSGCLLLSTYPILHYAFGIYGSRLSTFIVALLYAYLFTIKYPQKYNIIRKVFTIFFTIGCIGSLSISEVRTNMGDETSGGIGNINYIENMKNAFSGGSYNYLAGMDLGNAALGIDHCYKENEFNWGLFVWNGFVFNYVPKRLVGQDVKDGLIVPFKSDKYIQYLTNGITCTTGYYDAFSSFAWLGFFVFYALARLFAWLKSRGKYSTFYMMMYFFMLSNVAVAITHGLQLVFAKVEFLILLFTILFFLLYRKKIMLKNL
;
A
#
# COMPACT_ATOMS: atom_id res chain seq x y z
N MET A 1 -11.23 16.62 25.32
CA MET A 1 -11.76 16.71 23.92
C MET A 1 -10.93 15.90 22.94
N ILE A 2 -9.60 15.86 23.01
CA ILE A 2 -8.73 15.00 22.19
C ILE A 2 -9.09 13.52 22.39
N GLU A 3 -9.27 13.11 23.63
CA GLU A 3 -9.66 11.75 24.02
C GLU A 3 -10.98 11.31 23.35
N ILE A 4 -11.92 12.25 23.23
CA ILE A 4 -13.20 11.99 22.52
C ILE A 4 -12.93 11.74 21.03
N LEU A 5 -12.06 12.52 20.39
CA LEU A 5 -11.69 12.31 18.99
C LEU A 5 -10.95 10.99 18.79
N ILE A 6 -10.03 10.63 19.69
CA ILE A 6 -9.39 9.31 19.68
C ILE A 6 -10.45 8.19 19.81
N GLY A 7 -11.41 8.36 20.72
CA GLY A 7 -12.54 7.43 20.87
C GLY A 7 -13.37 7.30 19.60
N ILE A 8 -13.70 8.42 18.95
CA ILE A 8 -14.41 8.44 17.65
C ILE A 8 -13.59 7.71 16.58
N TYR A 9 -12.29 8.00 16.48
CA TYR A 9 -11.39 7.35 15.53
C TYR A 9 -11.34 5.84 15.71
N ILE A 10 -11.26 5.37 16.95
CA ILE A 10 -11.27 3.93 17.25
C ILE A 10 -12.62 3.31 16.86
N LEU A 11 -13.73 3.92 17.29
CA LEU A 11 -15.07 3.40 17.06
C LEU A 11 -15.43 3.34 15.57
N GLU A 12 -15.08 4.35 14.79
CA GLU A 12 -15.31 4.34 13.34
C GLU A 12 -14.57 3.21 12.65
N ASN A 13 -13.29 3.00 12.98
CA ASN A 13 -12.50 1.93 12.36
C ASN A 13 -13.00 0.53 12.79
N ILE A 14 -13.37 0.35 14.05
CA ILE A 14 -14.04 -0.89 14.52
C ILE A 14 -15.35 -1.11 13.75
N TYR A 15 -16.17 -0.09 13.59
CA TYR A 15 -17.42 -0.16 12.82
C TYR A 15 -17.16 -0.58 11.37
N MET A 16 -16.17 0.03 10.70
CA MET A 16 -15.79 -0.30 9.33
C MET A 16 -15.32 -1.75 9.21
N LEU A 17 -14.43 -2.19 10.12
CA LEU A 17 -13.97 -3.58 10.18
C LEU A 17 -15.12 -4.56 10.34
N TYR A 18 -15.99 -4.32 11.32
CA TYR A 18 -17.14 -5.18 11.59
C TYR A 18 -18.07 -5.27 10.39
N LYS A 19 -18.39 -4.16 9.74
CA LYS A 19 -19.26 -4.13 8.55
C LYS A 19 -18.65 -4.88 7.38
N GLN A 20 -17.35 -4.71 7.15
CA GLN A 20 -16.67 -5.44 6.07
C GLN A 20 -16.47 -6.91 6.41
N TYR A 21 -16.13 -7.24 7.64
CA TYR A 21 -15.96 -8.62 8.09
C TYR A 21 -17.23 -9.46 7.89
N LYS A 22 -18.42 -8.89 8.04
CA LYS A 22 -19.70 -9.56 7.81
C LYS A 22 -20.06 -9.74 6.34
N ARG A 23 -19.44 -8.99 5.42
CA ARG A 23 -19.75 -9.09 3.98
C ARG A 23 -19.00 -10.25 3.33
N PRO A 24 -19.60 -10.92 2.33
CA PRO A 24 -18.88 -11.86 1.49
C PRO A 24 -17.65 -11.15 0.85
N LEU A 25 -16.46 -11.77 0.96
CA LEU A 25 -15.20 -11.22 0.46
C LEU A 25 -14.82 -9.84 1.05
N GLY A 26 -15.45 -9.43 2.15
CA GLY A 26 -15.24 -8.11 2.72
C GLY A 26 -13.84 -7.87 3.29
N ILE A 27 -13.13 -8.92 3.74
CA ILE A 27 -11.74 -8.84 4.18
C ILE A 27 -10.78 -8.44 3.05
N PHE A 28 -11.17 -8.64 1.80
CA PHE A 28 -10.43 -8.20 0.60
C PHE A 28 -10.92 -6.84 0.10
N SER A 29 -11.65 -6.09 0.89
CA SER A 29 -12.04 -4.73 0.54
C SER A 29 -10.97 -3.73 0.97
N PRO A 30 -10.75 -2.66 0.19
CA PRO A 30 -9.81 -1.61 0.60
C PRO A 30 -10.21 -0.95 1.92
N VAL A 31 -11.51 -0.87 2.23
CA VAL A 31 -12.02 -0.35 3.52
C VAL A 31 -11.57 -1.22 4.70
N TYR A 32 -11.58 -2.55 4.54
CA TYR A 32 -11.09 -3.45 5.59
C TYR A 32 -9.61 -3.21 5.87
N ILE A 33 -8.82 -3.09 4.79
CA ILE A 33 -7.37 -2.88 4.88
C ILE A 33 -7.08 -1.52 5.54
N VAL A 34 -7.74 -0.44 5.09
CA VAL A 34 -7.58 0.90 5.67
C VAL A 34 -7.91 0.90 7.16
N ALA A 35 -9.08 0.39 7.55
CA ALA A 35 -9.49 0.37 8.94
C ALA A 35 -8.57 -0.50 9.80
N PHE A 36 -8.07 -1.62 9.25
CA PHE A 36 -7.14 -2.49 9.96
C PHE A 36 -5.78 -1.82 10.17
N MET A 37 -5.24 -1.15 9.14
CA MET A 37 -3.99 -0.39 9.25
C MET A 37 -4.13 0.81 10.19
N SER A 38 -5.29 1.47 10.17
CA SER A 38 -5.63 2.56 11.09
C SER A 38 -5.55 2.12 12.56
N LEU A 39 -6.08 0.95 12.88
CA LEU A 39 -6.01 0.41 14.26
C LEU A 39 -4.67 -0.25 14.56
N GLY A 40 -4.09 -0.99 13.63
CA GLY A 40 -2.91 -1.79 13.87
C GLY A 40 -1.58 -1.03 13.82
N GLN A 41 -1.50 0.03 13.03
CA GLN A 41 -0.27 0.80 12.86
C GLN A 41 -0.40 2.28 13.24
N MET A 42 -1.52 2.93 12.89
CA MET A 42 -1.68 4.35 13.19
C MET A 42 -2.05 4.61 14.64
N LEU A 43 -2.91 3.77 15.24
CA LEU A 43 -3.32 3.95 16.63
C LEU A 43 -2.15 3.88 17.62
N PRO A 44 -1.20 2.92 17.54
CA PRO A 44 -0.01 2.93 18.40
C PRO A 44 0.82 4.20 18.27
N GLN A 45 1.05 4.68 17.03
CA GLN A 45 1.78 5.92 16.80
C GLN A 45 0.99 7.14 17.35
N LEU A 46 -0.33 7.15 17.20
CA LEU A 46 -1.20 8.19 17.74
C LEU A 46 -1.14 8.27 19.27
N THR A 47 -1.09 7.11 19.95
CA THR A 47 -0.92 7.09 21.41
C THR A 47 0.44 7.61 21.83
N THR A 48 1.51 7.27 21.10
CA THR A 48 2.84 7.82 21.37
C THR A 48 2.85 9.35 21.22
N ILE A 49 2.27 9.88 20.13
CA ILE A 49 2.13 11.34 19.90
C ILE A 49 1.36 12.00 21.03
N TYR A 50 0.28 11.39 21.51
CA TYR A 50 -0.54 11.90 22.61
C TYR A 50 0.24 12.05 23.91
N PHE A 51 1.20 11.17 24.20
CA PHE A 51 2.06 11.24 25.37
C PHE A 51 3.27 12.19 25.23
N LEU A 52 3.41 12.88 24.11
CA LEU A 52 4.48 13.84 23.81
C LEU A 52 3.94 15.27 23.56
N PRO A 53 3.19 15.86 24.52
CA PRO A 53 2.52 17.16 24.34
C PRO A 53 3.49 18.33 24.17
N GLN A 54 4.77 18.17 24.54
CA GLN A 54 5.82 19.16 24.35
C GLN A 54 6.23 19.32 22.87
N ILE A 55 5.97 18.31 22.03
CA ILE A 55 6.26 18.32 20.60
C ILE A 55 4.97 18.47 19.80
N TYR A 56 3.94 17.73 20.23
CA TYR A 56 2.64 17.67 19.58
C TYR A 56 1.59 18.31 20.46
N ASP A 57 1.43 19.62 20.32
CA ASP A 57 0.45 20.36 21.11
C ASP A 57 -1.01 19.94 20.76
N ARG A 58 -1.94 20.52 21.52
CA ARG A 58 -3.37 20.20 21.31
C ARG A 58 -3.88 20.57 19.92
N SER A 59 -3.37 21.63 19.31
CA SER A 59 -3.78 22.07 17.98
C SER A 59 -3.34 21.06 16.91
N ILE A 60 -2.09 20.62 16.99
CA ILE A 60 -1.51 19.58 16.12
C ILE A 60 -2.37 18.30 16.19
N MET A 61 -2.68 17.86 17.42
CA MET A 61 -3.49 16.66 17.63
C MET A 61 -4.92 16.81 17.07
N TYR A 62 -5.53 17.98 17.17
CA TYR A 62 -6.85 18.24 16.58
C TYR A 62 -6.82 18.13 15.07
N ASN A 63 -5.88 18.84 14.45
CA ASN A 63 -5.76 18.88 13.00
C ASN A 63 -5.50 17.46 12.43
N LEU A 64 -4.61 16.71 13.08
CA LEU A 64 -4.33 15.34 12.71
C LEU A 64 -5.57 14.43 12.82
N LEU A 65 -6.18 14.37 14.01
CA LEU A 65 -7.32 13.50 14.28
C LEU A 65 -8.53 13.82 13.41
N PHE A 66 -8.84 15.10 13.23
CA PHE A 66 -9.93 15.51 12.36
C PHE A 66 -9.69 15.09 10.90
N THR A 67 -8.46 15.24 10.41
CA THR A 67 -8.08 14.78 9.07
C THR A 67 -8.22 13.26 8.95
N MET A 68 -7.70 12.49 9.91
CA MET A 68 -7.79 11.03 9.91
C MET A 68 -9.24 10.54 9.89
N ILE A 69 -10.09 11.08 10.78
CA ILE A 69 -11.51 10.71 10.88
C ILE A 69 -12.24 11.05 9.58
N THR A 70 -12.11 12.26 9.07
CA THR A 70 -12.82 12.68 7.86
C THR A 70 -12.36 11.91 6.62
N CYS A 71 -11.08 11.62 6.49
CA CYS A 71 -10.54 10.80 5.40
C CYS A 71 -11.05 9.35 5.46
N ASN A 72 -11.05 8.72 6.63
CA ASN A 72 -11.55 7.36 6.78
C ASN A 72 -13.06 7.26 6.47
N TRP A 73 -13.87 8.19 6.98
CA TRP A 73 -15.29 8.26 6.65
C TRP A 73 -15.52 8.49 5.16
N ALA A 74 -14.79 9.42 4.54
CA ALA A 74 -14.90 9.69 3.11
C ALA A 74 -14.57 8.43 2.28
N PHE A 75 -13.53 7.70 2.67
CA PHE A 75 -13.15 6.45 2.04
C PHE A 75 -14.25 5.39 2.17
N TYR A 76 -14.81 5.23 3.36
CA TYR A 76 -15.92 4.32 3.61
C TYR A 76 -17.15 4.69 2.79
N LEU A 77 -17.56 5.96 2.77
CA LEU A 77 -18.72 6.44 2.02
C LEU A 77 -18.52 6.26 0.51
N GLY A 78 -17.35 6.58 -0.01
CA GLY A 78 -17.01 6.37 -1.41
C GLY A 78 -17.12 4.89 -1.84
N SER A 79 -16.80 3.97 -0.94
CA SER A 79 -16.85 2.54 -1.19
C SER A 79 -18.25 1.93 -1.15
N LYS A 80 -19.23 2.59 -0.50
CA LYS A 80 -20.59 2.06 -0.33
C LYS A 80 -21.37 1.95 -1.63
N LYS A 81 -21.20 2.90 -2.53
CA LYS A 81 -21.95 2.96 -3.78
C LYS A 81 -21.35 2.01 -4.80
N GLU A 82 -21.88 0.83 -4.93
CA GLU A 82 -21.52 -0.12 -5.97
C GLU A 82 -22.02 0.38 -7.34
N TYR A 83 -21.21 0.11 -8.37
CA TYR A 83 -21.62 0.34 -9.75
C TYR A 83 -22.48 -0.85 -10.20
N THR A 84 -23.80 -0.69 -10.21
CA THR A 84 -24.76 -1.73 -10.56
C THR A 84 -24.99 -1.86 -12.07
N SER A 85 -24.73 -0.80 -12.83
CA SER A 85 -24.89 -0.84 -14.28
C SER A 85 -23.82 -1.73 -14.92
N LEU A 86 -24.26 -2.77 -15.61
CA LEU A 86 -23.40 -3.60 -16.46
C LEU A 86 -22.79 -2.73 -17.56
N PRO A 87 -21.48 -2.68 -17.67
CA PRO A 87 -20.87 -1.94 -18.77
C PRO A 87 -21.13 -2.67 -20.08
N TYR A 88 -21.71 -1.96 -21.07
CA TYR A 88 -21.97 -2.53 -22.40
C TYR A 88 -20.70 -3.03 -23.09
N LYS A 89 -19.58 -2.35 -22.85
CA LYS A 89 -18.26 -2.68 -23.39
C LYS A 89 -17.22 -2.68 -22.29
N VAL A 90 -16.44 -3.72 -22.19
CA VAL A 90 -15.36 -3.87 -21.22
C VAL A 90 -14.07 -4.18 -21.95
N LEU A 91 -13.00 -3.48 -21.56
CA LEU A 91 -11.64 -3.83 -21.99
C LEU A 91 -11.23 -5.14 -21.34
N ASP A 92 -10.67 -6.06 -22.10
CA ASP A 92 -10.15 -7.30 -21.54
C ASP A 92 -8.90 -7.78 -22.28
N ILE A 93 -8.07 -8.55 -21.61
CA ILE A 93 -6.89 -9.19 -22.21
C ILE A 93 -7.37 -10.44 -22.95
N ARG A 94 -6.88 -10.65 -24.16
CA ARG A 94 -7.16 -11.88 -24.88
C ARG A 94 -6.59 -13.06 -24.10
N GLU A 95 -7.39 -14.09 -23.86
CA GLU A 95 -7.05 -15.23 -23.00
C GLU A 95 -5.73 -15.90 -23.39
N LYS A 96 -5.49 -16.08 -24.70
CA LYS A 96 -4.23 -16.65 -25.21
C LYS A 96 -2.99 -15.87 -24.79
N TYR A 97 -3.09 -14.58 -24.54
CA TYR A 97 -1.96 -13.75 -24.12
C TYR A 97 -1.78 -13.71 -22.60
N ILE A 98 -2.78 -14.12 -21.81
CA ILE A 98 -2.65 -14.16 -20.35
C ILE A 98 -1.52 -15.11 -19.94
N ILE A 99 -1.51 -16.32 -20.51
CA ILE A 99 -0.45 -17.31 -20.25
C ILE A 99 0.91 -16.79 -20.73
N VAL A 100 0.95 -16.15 -21.90
CA VAL A 100 2.20 -15.57 -22.43
C VAL A 100 2.74 -14.52 -21.49
N LEU A 101 1.88 -13.61 -20.98
CA LEU A 101 2.30 -12.59 -20.03
C LEU A 101 2.76 -13.19 -18.69
N ILE A 102 2.08 -14.23 -18.20
CA ILE A 102 2.47 -14.94 -16.98
C ILE A 102 3.88 -15.52 -17.14
N VAL A 103 4.12 -16.25 -18.23
CA VAL A 103 5.42 -16.91 -18.50
C VAL A 103 6.52 -15.88 -18.73
N LEU A 104 6.23 -14.80 -19.45
CA LEU A 104 7.20 -13.73 -19.73
C LEU A 104 7.60 -12.95 -18.47
N PHE A 105 6.66 -12.69 -17.58
CA PHE A 105 6.90 -11.84 -16.42
C PHE A 105 7.28 -12.60 -15.14
N ALA A 106 7.04 -13.91 -15.05
CA ALA A 106 7.43 -14.69 -13.88
C ALA A 106 8.93 -14.64 -13.56
N PRO A 107 9.86 -14.72 -14.54
CA PRO A 107 11.30 -14.58 -14.27
C PRO A 107 11.71 -13.19 -13.76
N CYS A 108 10.90 -12.17 -13.99
CA CYS A 108 11.22 -10.80 -13.55
C CYS A 108 11.35 -10.69 -12.02
N SER A 109 10.58 -11.47 -11.26
CA SER A 109 10.74 -11.53 -9.79
C SER A 109 12.12 -12.04 -9.39
N TYR A 110 12.64 -13.03 -10.11
CA TYR A 110 13.98 -13.55 -9.86
C TYR A 110 15.08 -12.54 -10.24
N LEU A 111 14.90 -11.83 -11.36
CA LEU A 111 15.81 -10.77 -11.77
C LEU A 111 15.83 -9.62 -10.74
N PHE A 112 14.66 -9.25 -10.22
CA PHE A 112 14.55 -8.29 -9.12
C PHE A 112 15.37 -8.75 -7.91
N ASP A 113 15.17 -9.98 -7.43
CA ASP A 113 15.85 -10.54 -6.27
C ASP A 113 17.39 -10.55 -6.47
N LYS A 114 17.86 -10.90 -7.67
CA LYS A 114 19.29 -10.89 -8.01
C LYS A 114 19.90 -9.47 -8.01
N ILE A 115 19.20 -8.49 -8.57
CA ILE A 115 19.67 -7.09 -8.58
C ILE A 115 19.77 -6.56 -7.16
N VAL A 116 18.76 -6.83 -6.34
CA VAL A 116 18.71 -6.36 -4.96
C VAL A 116 19.77 -7.06 -4.09
N SER A 117 19.93 -8.37 -4.26
CA SER A 117 20.93 -9.13 -3.49
C SER A 117 22.38 -8.73 -3.86
N ALA A 118 22.60 -8.29 -5.10
CA ALA A 118 23.93 -7.84 -5.55
C ALA A 118 24.30 -6.41 -5.13
N GLY A 119 23.29 -5.57 -4.82
CA GLY A 119 23.45 -4.12 -4.71
C GLY A 119 23.51 -3.53 -3.32
N HIS A 120 23.27 -4.26 -2.26
CA HIS A 120 23.14 -3.74 -0.88
C HIS A 120 22.21 -2.51 -0.72
N ALA A 121 22.05 -1.99 0.49
CA ALA A 121 21.10 -0.95 0.89
C ALA A 121 21.10 0.40 0.12
N GLY A 122 22.00 0.59 -0.84
CA GLY A 122 22.08 1.80 -1.68
C GLY A 122 21.18 1.80 -2.94
N ILE A 123 20.36 0.77 -3.13
CA ILE A 123 19.52 0.61 -4.34
C ILE A 123 18.39 1.65 -4.42
N GLU A 124 17.94 2.17 -3.29
CA GLU A 124 16.76 3.06 -3.24
C GLU A 124 16.96 4.38 -4.01
N THR A 125 18.18 4.80 -4.25
CA THR A 125 18.49 6.07 -4.92
C THR A 125 19.22 5.95 -6.27
N GLY A 126 19.65 4.74 -6.64
CA GLY A 126 20.40 4.49 -7.88
C GLY A 126 19.53 4.13 -9.08
N ALA A 127 20.10 4.16 -10.29
CA ALA A 127 19.41 3.72 -11.51
C ALA A 127 19.07 2.23 -11.49
N ASP A 128 19.88 1.43 -10.80
CA ASP A 128 19.62 0.00 -10.61
C ASP A 128 18.36 -0.23 -9.74
N GLY A 129 18.10 0.67 -8.80
CA GLY A 129 16.86 0.68 -8.03
C GLY A 129 15.61 0.88 -8.89
N VAL A 130 15.62 1.83 -9.82
CA VAL A 130 14.48 2.06 -10.73
C VAL A 130 14.22 0.81 -11.58
N ILE A 131 15.27 0.19 -12.14
CA ILE A 131 15.15 -1.04 -12.93
C ILE A 131 14.64 -2.20 -12.07
N ALA A 132 15.18 -2.36 -10.86
CA ALA A 132 14.74 -3.39 -9.93
C ALA A 132 13.24 -3.26 -9.59
N PHE A 133 12.75 -2.04 -9.33
CA PHE A 133 11.32 -1.80 -9.10
C PHE A 133 10.43 -2.16 -10.29
N GLN A 134 10.92 -1.97 -11.54
CA GLN A 134 10.18 -2.38 -12.73
C GLN A 134 10.08 -3.92 -12.81
N PHE A 135 11.17 -4.64 -12.56
CA PHE A 135 11.15 -6.09 -12.51
C PHE A 135 10.25 -6.63 -11.38
N GLN A 136 10.27 -5.99 -10.21
CA GLN A 136 9.37 -6.33 -9.13
C GLN A 136 7.90 -6.15 -9.54
N ALA A 137 7.57 -5.04 -10.21
CA ALA A 137 6.21 -4.78 -10.69
C ALA A 137 5.75 -5.86 -11.68
N LEU A 138 6.59 -6.24 -12.64
CA LEU A 138 6.30 -7.30 -13.61
C LEU A 138 6.09 -8.66 -12.93
N GLY A 139 6.90 -8.99 -11.93
CA GLY A 139 6.74 -10.19 -11.12
C GLY A 139 5.39 -10.23 -10.38
N TYR A 140 4.98 -9.11 -9.78
CA TYR A 140 3.64 -9.00 -9.16
C TYR A 140 2.51 -9.15 -10.18
N ILE A 141 2.69 -8.62 -11.39
CA ILE A 141 1.70 -8.81 -12.47
C ILE A 141 1.56 -10.28 -12.80
N SER A 142 2.68 -11.00 -12.98
CA SER A 142 2.66 -12.44 -13.25
C SER A 142 1.92 -13.19 -12.14
N LEU A 143 2.20 -12.88 -10.88
CA LEU A 143 1.52 -13.48 -9.73
C LEU A 143 0.01 -13.21 -9.76
N ILE A 144 -0.40 -11.95 -9.92
CA ILE A 144 -1.82 -11.58 -9.95
C ILE A 144 -2.54 -12.22 -11.14
N LEU A 145 -1.94 -12.15 -12.34
CA LEU A 145 -2.53 -12.79 -13.54
C LEU A 145 -2.66 -14.30 -13.38
N SER A 146 -1.65 -14.96 -12.80
CA SER A 146 -1.71 -16.40 -12.50
C SER A 146 -2.88 -16.74 -11.58
N LEU A 147 -3.07 -15.96 -10.50
CA LEU A 147 -4.14 -16.17 -9.54
C LEU A 147 -5.52 -15.86 -10.13
N VAL A 148 -5.63 -14.82 -10.94
CA VAL A 148 -6.88 -14.48 -11.65
C VAL A 148 -7.20 -15.54 -12.71
N TYR A 149 -6.20 -16.05 -13.44
CA TYR A 149 -6.36 -17.11 -14.43
C TYR A 149 -6.83 -18.43 -13.79
N LEU A 150 -6.24 -18.78 -12.63
CA LEU A 150 -6.63 -19.97 -11.85
C LEU A 150 -8.08 -19.93 -11.34
N ARG A 151 -8.74 -18.80 -11.36
CA ARG A 151 -10.15 -18.70 -11.03
C ARG A 151 -11.02 -19.63 -11.90
N ASN A 152 -10.72 -19.67 -13.20
CA ASN A 152 -11.51 -20.40 -14.20
C ASN A 152 -10.79 -21.64 -14.76
N HIS A 153 -9.51 -21.84 -14.41
CA HIS A 153 -8.67 -22.88 -14.99
C HIS A 153 -8.07 -23.79 -13.91
N LYS A 154 -7.61 -24.96 -14.34
CA LYS A 154 -6.88 -25.90 -13.47
C LYS A 154 -5.42 -25.47 -13.35
N LEU A 155 -4.82 -25.83 -12.22
CA LEU A 155 -3.39 -25.67 -12.02
C LEU A 155 -2.62 -26.65 -12.90
N THR A 156 -1.76 -26.13 -13.76
CA THR A 156 -0.86 -26.92 -14.62
C THR A 156 0.56 -26.85 -14.07
N PRO A 157 1.47 -27.81 -14.41
CA PRO A 157 2.88 -27.73 -13.99
C PRO A 157 3.56 -26.41 -14.38
N LEU A 158 3.30 -25.92 -15.61
CA LEU A 158 3.81 -24.64 -16.09
C LEU A 158 3.35 -23.47 -15.18
N LEU A 159 2.05 -23.42 -14.87
CA LEU A 159 1.49 -22.37 -14.03
C LEU A 159 1.99 -22.47 -12.59
N SER A 160 2.22 -23.70 -12.08
CA SER A 160 2.85 -23.90 -10.77
C SER A 160 4.27 -23.36 -10.73
N GLY A 161 5.06 -23.63 -11.79
CA GLY A 161 6.41 -23.09 -11.93
C GLY A 161 6.43 -21.56 -11.97
N CYS A 162 5.53 -20.95 -12.75
CA CYS A 162 5.39 -19.48 -12.80
C CYS A 162 4.96 -18.88 -11.47
N LEU A 163 4.06 -19.52 -10.72
CA LEU A 163 3.67 -19.09 -9.38
C LEU A 163 4.85 -19.15 -8.41
N LEU A 164 5.63 -20.23 -8.42
CA LEU A 164 6.82 -20.35 -7.58
C LEU A 164 7.86 -19.29 -7.94
N LEU A 165 8.16 -19.10 -9.22
CA LEU A 165 9.09 -18.09 -9.70
C LEU A 165 8.65 -16.66 -9.36
N SER A 166 7.35 -16.38 -9.35
CA SER A 166 6.84 -15.07 -8.98
C SER A 166 6.77 -14.86 -7.47
N THR A 167 6.52 -15.92 -6.69
CA THR A 167 6.28 -15.82 -5.23
C THR A 167 7.57 -15.89 -4.44
N TYR A 168 8.43 -16.89 -4.74
CA TYR A 168 9.63 -17.15 -3.93
C TYR A 168 10.57 -15.94 -3.84
N PRO A 169 10.95 -15.27 -4.94
CA PRO A 169 11.85 -14.12 -4.86
C PRO A 169 11.25 -12.94 -4.07
N ILE A 170 9.93 -12.74 -4.16
CA ILE A 170 9.23 -11.69 -3.40
C ILE A 170 9.30 -11.99 -1.91
N LEU A 171 9.09 -13.25 -1.50
CA LEU A 171 9.18 -13.66 -0.10
C LEU A 171 10.64 -13.68 0.39
N HIS A 172 11.59 -14.10 -0.44
CA HIS A 172 13.01 -14.04 -0.11
C HIS A 172 13.47 -12.61 0.18
N TYR A 173 13.08 -11.65 -0.68
CA TYR A 173 13.30 -10.24 -0.42
C TYR A 173 12.63 -9.77 0.88
N ALA A 174 11.39 -10.20 1.12
CA ALA A 174 10.62 -9.79 2.29
C ALA A 174 11.24 -10.28 3.62
N PHE A 175 11.70 -11.52 3.67
CA PHE A 175 12.20 -12.15 4.89
C PHE A 175 13.72 -12.11 5.02
N GLY A 176 14.44 -12.19 3.90
CA GLY A 176 15.90 -12.37 3.90
C GLY A 176 16.70 -11.08 3.83
N ILE A 177 16.19 -10.04 3.19
CA ILE A 177 17.00 -8.86 2.86
C ILE A 177 16.53 -7.60 3.57
N TYR A 178 15.23 -7.31 3.54
CA TYR A 178 14.69 -6.02 3.97
C TYR A 178 13.64 -6.05 5.09
N GLY A 179 13.17 -7.23 5.50
CA GLY A 179 12.06 -7.32 6.45
C GLY A 179 10.79 -6.62 5.95
N SER A 180 10.50 -6.73 4.64
CA SER A 180 9.37 -6.03 4.01
C SER A 180 8.03 -6.67 4.34
N ARG A 181 7.32 -6.09 5.29
CA ARG A 181 5.97 -6.49 5.69
C ARG A 181 4.96 -6.43 4.55
N LEU A 182 5.13 -5.43 3.68
CA LEU A 182 4.23 -5.21 2.56
C LEU A 182 4.22 -6.39 1.60
N SER A 183 5.39 -6.85 1.18
CA SER A 183 5.52 -7.94 0.20
C SER A 183 4.88 -9.22 0.73
N THR A 184 5.10 -9.54 2.00
CA THR A 184 4.46 -10.69 2.66
C THR A 184 2.95 -10.54 2.73
N PHE A 185 2.46 -9.34 3.09
CA PHE A 185 1.04 -9.06 3.15
C PHE A 185 0.36 -9.19 1.78
N ILE A 186 0.98 -8.64 0.72
CA ILE A 186 0.46 -8.74 -0.65
C ILE A 186 0.32 -10.20 -1.07
N VAL A 187 1.35 -11.00 -0.88
CA VAL A 187 1.34 -12.43 -1.24
C VAL A 187 0.24 -13.15 -0.46
N ALA A 188 0.16 -12.96 0.86
CA ALA A 188 -0.87 -13.57 1.70
C ALA A 188 -2.29 -13.17 1.28
N LEU A 189 -2.52 -11.88 0.99
CA LEU A 189 -3.80 -11.35 0.51
C LEU A 189 -4.23 -12.03 -0.80
N LEU A 190 -3.33 -12.12 -1.75
CA LEU A 190 -3.61 -12.69 -3.08
C LEU A 190 -3.92 -14.19 -2.99
N TYR A 191 -3.13 -14.96 -2.23
CA TYR A 191 -3.40 -16.39 -2.03
C TYR A 191 -4.69 -16.63 -1.24
N ALA A 192 -4.95 -15.87 -0.17
CA ALA A 192 -6.19 -15.96 0.58
C ALA A 192 -7.41 -15.69 -0.30
N TYR A 193 -7.32 -14.71 -1.21
CA TYR A 193 -8.36 -14.43 -2.18
C TYR A 193 -8.59 -15.60 -3.14
N LEU A 194 -7.52 -16.17 -3.71
CA LEU A 194 -7.62 -17.35 -4.60
C LEU A 194 -8.28 -18.53 -3.88
N PHE A 195 -7.82 -18.86 -2.66
CA PHE A 195 -8.40 -19.95 -1.88
C PHE A 195 -9.87 -19.71 -1.58
N THR A 196 -10.25 -18.47 -1.30
CA THR A 196 -11.67 -18.11 -1.07
C THR A 196 -12.53 -18.34 -2.31
N ILE A 197 -12.03 -18.00 -3.50
CA ILE A 197 -12.77 -18.22 -4.75
C ILE A 197 -12.90 -19.70 -5.07
N LYS A 198 -11.81 -20.48 -4.91
CA LYS A 198 -11.82 -21.91 -5.18
C LYS A 198 -12.61 -22.74 -4.18
N TYR A 199 -12.65 -22.30 -2.93
CA TYR A 199 -13.28 -23.01 -1.83
C TYR A 199 -14.21 -22.08 -1.03
N PRO A 200 -15.30 -21.57 -1.65
CA PRO A 200 -16.19 -20.60 -1.01
C PRO A 200 -16.81 -21.14 0.29
N GLN A 201 -17.02 -22.45 0.39
CA GLN A 201 -17.48 -23.10 1.62
C GLN A 201 -16.50 -22.96 2.79
N LYS A 202 -15.22 -22.75 2.52
CA LYS A 202 -14.17 -22.55 3.55
C LYS A 202 -13.94 -21.07 3.88
N TYR A 203 -14.71 -20.15 3.31
CA TYR A 203 -14.52 -18.71 3.49
C TYR A 203 -14.41 -18.29 4.97
N ASN A 204 -15.26 -18.86 5.82
CA ASN A 204 -15.26 -18.52 7.25
C ASN A 204 -13.92 -18.87 7.94
N ILE A 205 -13.30 -19.99 7.55
CA ILE A 205 -11.97 -20.40 8.07
C ILE A 205 -10.90 -19.47 7.52
N ILE A 206 -10.90 -19.25 6.19
CA ILE A 206 -9.91 -18.39 5.52
C ILE A 206 -9.97 -16.98 6.12
N ARG A 207 -11.17 -16.45 6.33
CA ARG A 207 -11.38 -15.14 6.94
C ARG A 207 -10.75 -15.03 8.33
N LYS A 208 -10.96 -16.04 9.19
CA LYS A 208 -10.39 -16.08 10.55
C LYS A 208 -8.86 -16.16 10.48
N VAL A 209 -8.34 -17.10 9.70
CA VAL A 209 -6.88 -17.29 9.55
C VAL A 209 -6.21 -16.04 9.00
N PHE A 210 -6.78 -15.43 7.96
CA PHE A 210 -6.25 -14.20 7.38
C PHE A 210 -6.26 -13.04 8.38
N THR A 211 -7.35 -12.87 9.14
CA THR A 211 -7.44 -11.82 10.16
C THR A 211 -6.39 -12.04 11.26
N ILE A 212 -6.20 -13.28 11.76
CA ILE A 212 -5.18 -13.61 12.76
C ILE A 212 -3.78 -13.31 12.18
N PHE A 213 -3.49 -13.80 10.98
CA PHE A 213 -2.20 -13.54 10.31
C PHE A 213 -1.92 -12.05 10.16
N PHE A 214 -2.94 -11.28 9.76
CA PHE A 214 -2.82 -9.83 9.61
C PHE A 214 -2.61 -9.12 10.96
N THR A 215 -3.29 -9.57 12.02
CA THR A 215 -3.09 -9.05 13.39
C THR A 215 -1.66 -9.30 13.87
N ILE A 216 -1.14 -10.52 13.70
CA ILE A 216 0.24 -10.88 14.04
C ILE A 216 1.22 -10.01 13.23
N GLY A 217 0.95 -9.80 11.93
CA GLY A 217 1.76 -8.91 11.08
C GLY A 217 1.78 -7.46 11.57
N CYS A 218 0.65 -6.93 12.04
CA CYS A 218 0.60 -5.58 12.63
C CYS A 218 1.38 -5.51 13.94
N ILE A 219 1.24 -6.49 14.83
CA ILE A 219 2.01 -6.54 16.08
C ILE A 219 3.52 -6.64 15.79
N GLY A 220 3.92 -7.56 14.90
CA GLY A 220 5.32 -7.69 14.47
C GLY A 220 5.86 -6.41 13.80
N SER A 221 4.96 -5.64 13.20
CA SER A 221 5.34 -4.37 12.59
C SER A 221 5.79 -3.30 13.58
N LEU A 222 5.38 -3.37 14.83
CA LEU A 222 5.82 -2.44 15.86
C LEU A 222 7.28 -2.65 16.28
N SER A 223 7.83 -3.83 16.02
CA SER A 223 9.22 -4.20 16.34
C SER A 223 10.18 -4.14 15.13
N ILE A 224 9.76 -3.60 14.00
CA ILE A 224 10.54 -3.72 12.75
C ILE A 224 11.86 -2.95 12.78
N SER A 225 11.95 -1.85 13.51
CA SER A 225 13.21 -1.10 13.68
C SER A 225 14.26 -1.99 14.37
N GLU A 226 13.88 -2.65 15.45
CA GLU A 226 14.74 -3.57 16.17
C GLU A 226 15.10 -4.81 15.31
N VAL A 227 14.11 -5.36 14.56
CA VAL A 227 14.36 -6.43 13.58
C VAL A 227 15.44 -6.05 12.58
N ARG A 228 15.34 -4.84 12.00
CA ARG A 228 16.32 -4.36 11.02
C ARG A 228 17.71 -4.15 11.61
N THR A 229 17.79 -3.60 12.83
CA THR A 229 19.05 -3.43 13.53
C THR A 229 19.70 -4.78 13.79
N ASN A 230 18.93 -5.75 14.29
CA ASN A 230 19.43 -7.07 14.61
C ASN A 230 19.79 -7.92 13.37
N MET A 231 19.14 -7.67 12.22
CA MET A 231 19.52 -8.30 10.95
C MET A 231 20.84 -7.76 10.38
N GLY A 232 21.16 -6.48 10.66
CA GLY A 232 22.41 -5.84 10.23
C GLY A 232 23.61 -6.11 11.13
N ASP A 233 23.39 -6.65 12.34
CA ASP A 233 24.44 -6.89 13.34
C ASP A 233 24.56 -8.39 13.62
N GLU A 234 25.61 -9.01 13.11
CA GLU A 234 25.90 -10.44 13.30
C GLU A 234 26.08 -10.82 14.80
N THR A 235 26.35 -9.85 15.67
CA THR A 235 26.56 -10.06 17.11
C THR A 235 25.28 -10.04 17.94
N SER A 236 24.19 -9.56 17.40
CA SER A 236 22.92 -9.30 18.13
C SER A 236 22.03 -10.50 18.39
N GLY A 237 22.43 -11.72 18.00
CA GLY A 237 21.68 -12.97 18.25
C GLY A 237 20.42 -13.15 17.39
N GLY A 238 20.20 -12.30 16.38
CA GLY A 238 19.14 -12.46 15.39
C GLY A 238 17.73 -12.12 15.89
N ILE A 239 16.73 -12.50 15.10
CA ILE A 239 15.29 -12.18 15.32
C ILE A 239 14.74 -12.82 16.62
N GLY A 240 15.37 -13.88 17.13
CA GLY A 240 14.92 -14.61 18.35
C GLY A 240 15.03 -13.81 19.64
N ASN A 241 15.84 -12.76 19.70
CA ASN A 241 16.07 -11.95 20.91
C ASN A 241 15.13 -10.73 21.02
N ILE A 242 14.20 -10.56 20.07
CA ILE A 242 13.29 -9.40 20.05
C ILE A 242 12.16 -9.60 21.06
N ASN A 243 11.98 -8.64 21.97
CA ASN A 243 10.87 -8.66 22.92
C ASN A 243 9.63 -7.98 22.33
N TYR A 244 8.87 -8.70 21.49
CA TYR A 244 7.67 -8.20 20.85
C TYR A 244 6.60 -7.68 21.81
N ILE A 245 6.48 -8.25 23.01
CA ILE A 245 5.49 -7.84 24.02
C ILE A 245 5.88 -6.50 24.63
N GLU A 246 7.15 -6.31 24.94
CA GLU A 246 7.67 -5.06 25.47
C GLU A 246 7.57 -3.94 24.44
N ASN A 247 7.93 -4.21 23.20
CA ASN A 247 7.79 -3.26 22.10
C ASN A 247 6.32 -2.84 21.90
N MET A 248 5.40 -3.79 22.02
CA MET A 248 3.97 -3.47 21.96
C MET A 248 3.55 -2.60 23.15
N LYS A 249 3.98 -2.90 24.37
CA LYS A 249 3.70 -2.06 25.55
C LYS A 249 4.26 -0.64 25.36
N ASN A 250 5.51 -0.54 24.91
CA ASN A 250 6.18 0.75 24.69
C ASN A 250 5.49 1.57 23.61
N ALA A 251 5.02 0.94 22.55
CA ALA A 251 4.25 1.60 21.48
C ALA A 251 2.92 2.20 21.97
N PHE A 252 2.31 1.63 23.03
CA PHE A 252 1.06 2.13 23.60
C PHE A 252 1.23 2.98 24.86
N SER A 253 2.44 3.03 25.45
CA SER A 253 2.72 3.79 26.70
C SER A 253 3.54 5.07 26.47
N GLY A 254 3.95 5.36 25.24
CA GLY A 254 4.83 6.48 24.95
C GLY A 254 6.26 6.31 25.49
N GLY A 255 6.63 5.11 25.94
CA GLY A 255 7.86 4.85 26.69
C GLY A 255 9.17 4.83 25.90
N SER A 256 9.16 5.14 24.61
CA SER A 256 10.37 5.08 23.78
C SER A 256 10.59 6.35 22.98
N TYR A 257 11.38 7.29 23.50
CA TYR A 257 11.84 8.49 22.78
C TYR A 257 12.63 8.19 21.48
N ASN A 258 13.17 6.99 21.33
CA ASN A 258 13.90 6.57 20.14
C ASN A 258 12.99 6.34 18.92
N TYR A 259 11.67 6.34 19.09
CA TYR A 259 10.69 6.19 17.99
C TYR A 259 10.34 7.50 17.27
N LEU A 260 10.80 8.66 17.75
CA LEU A 260 10.54 9.95 17.06
C LEU A 260 11.18 10.00 15.67
N ALA A 261 12.38 9.45 15.52
CA ALA A 261 13.02 9.29 14.22
C ALA A 261 12.40 8.09 13.50
N GLY A 262 11.36 8.32 12.69
CA GLY A 262 10.73 7.29 11.87
C GLY A 262 9.24 7.01 12.16
N MET A 263 8.59 7.85 12.97
CA MET A 263 7.12 7.81 13.11
C MET A 263 6.47 8.55 11.94
N ASP A 264 5.98 7.81 10.97
CA ASP A 264 5.31 8.37 9.79
C ASP A 264 4.13 9.28 10.20
N LEU A 265 3.37 8.89 11.22
CA LEU A 265 2.25 9.68 11.73
C LEU A 265 2.70 10.94 12.47
N GLY A 266 3.83 10.90 13.20
CA GLY A 266 4.42 12.07 13.84
C GLY A 266 4.86 13.11 12.81
N ASN A 267 5.54 12.66 11.76
CA ASN A 267 5.94 13.52 10.64
C ASN A 267 4.71 14.12 9.94
N ALA A 268 3.65 13.31 9.75
CA ALA A 268 2.40 13.77 9.17
C ALA A 268 1.72 14.84 10.05
N ALA A 269 1.74 14.67 11.37
CA ALA A 269 1.17 15.63 12.33
C ALA A 269 1.86 17.00 12.23
N LEU A 270 3.19 17.02 12.23
CA LEU A 270 4.00 18.24 12.09
C LEU A 270 3.80 18.89 10.71
N GLY A 271 3.74 18.07 9.65
CA GLY A 271 3.49 18.57 8.30
C GLY A 271 2.10 19.17 8.12
N ILE A 272 1.07 18.56 8.68
CA ILE A 272 -0.31 19.07 8.68
C ILE A 272 -0.36 20.43 9.41
N ASP A 273 0.27 20.51 10.58
CA ASP A 273 0.32 21.75 11.35
C ASP A 273 1.07 22.87 10.61
N HIS A 274 2.21 22.53 10.00
CA HIS A 274 2.97 23.48 9.18
C HIS A 274 2.15 23.99 8.00
N CYS A 275 1.49 23.09 7.23
CA CYS A 275 0.61 23.48 6.14
C CYS A 275 -0.52 24.39 6.61
N TYR A 276 -1.09 24.11 7.80
CA TYR A 276 -2.18 24.88 8.37
C TYR A 276 -1.71 26.30 8.79
N LYS A 277 -0.56 26.40 9.48
CA LYS A 277 -0.01 27.67 9.96
C LYS A 277 0.48 28.58 8.84
N GLU A 278 1.17 28.00 7.85
CA GLU A 278 1.71 28.73 6.70
C GLU A 278 0.68 28.94 5.58
N ASN A 279 -0.51 28.34 5.69
CA ASN A 279 -1.56 28.35 4.67
C ASN A 279 -1.01 27.93 3.28
N GLU A 280 -0.14 26.92 3.27
CA GLU A 280 0.57 26.44 2.08
C GLU A 280 0.05 25.05 1.67
N PHE A 281 -0.42 24.91 0.42
CA PHE A 281 -0.97 23.66 -0.08
C PHE A 281 -0.34 23.30 -1.44
N ASN A 282 -0.13 22.01 -1.66
CA ASN A 282 0.58 21.51 -2.84
C ASN A 282 -0.33 21.11 -4.03
N TRP A 283 -1.65 21.19 -3.87
CA TRP A 283 -2.62 20.93 -4.95
C TRP A 283 -2.45 19.60 -5.67
N GLY A 284 -2.02 18.57 -4.96
CA GLY A 284 -1.81 17.23 -5.51
C GLY A 284 -0.43 17.01 -6.15
N LEU A 285 0.53 17.91 -5.96
CA LEU A 285 1.90 17.78 -6.47
C LEU A 285 2.62 16.51 -5.97
N PHE A 286 2.18 15.92 -4.87
CA PHE A 286 2.72 14.64 -4.39
C PHE A 286 2.64 13.54 -5.46
N VAL A 287 1.60 13.53 -6.31
CA VAL A 287 1.47 12.58 -7.42
C VAL A 287 2.55 12.83 -8.48
N TRP A 288 2.76 14.10 -8.85
CA TRP A 288 3.80 14.48 -9.81
C TRP A 288 5.21 14.17 -9.28
N ASN A 289 5.51 14.59 -8.07
CA ASN A 289 6.80 14.33 -7.45
C ASN A 289 7.07 12.83 -7.30
N GLY A 290 6.05 12.05 -6.92
CA GLY A 290 6.13 10.61 -6.87
C GLY A 290 6.39 9.98 -8.24
N PHE A 291 5.74 10.49 -9.30
CA PHE A 291 6.01 10.06 -10.68
C PHE A 291 7.44 10.37 -11.09
N VAL A 292 7.92 11.60 -10.90
CA VAL A 292 9.31 11.97 -11.24
C VAL A 292 10.31 11.12 -10.48
N PHE A 293 10.09 10.93 -9.17
CA PHE A 293 10.98 10.12 -8.33
C PHE A 293 11.10 8.68 -8.84
N ASN A 294 9.97 8.03 -9.15
CA ASN A 294 9.94 6.61 -9.49
C ASN A 294 10.27 6.29 -10.94
N TYR A 295 9.95 7.21 -11.89
CA TYR A 295 9.97 6.87 -13.32
C TYR A 295 10.92 7.71 -14.17
N VAL A 296 11.43 8.84 -13.66
CA VAL A 296 12.44 9.62 -14.39
C VAL A 296 13.84 9.09 -14.04
N PRO A 297 14.49 8.36 -14.97
CA PRO A 297 15.77 7.71 -14.68
C PRO A 297 16.90 8.74 -14.77
N LYS A 298 17.56 9.03 -13.65
CA LYS A 298 18.67 9.99 -13.59
C LYS A 298 19.84 9.68 -14.56
N ARG A 299 20.06 8.40 -14.90
CA ARG A 299 21.10 8.01 -15.88
C ARG A 299 20.80 8.49 -17.29
N LEU A 300 19.51 8.66 -17.66
CA LEU A 300 19.12 9.10 -19.00
C LEU A 300 19.03 10.62 -19.09
N VAL A 301 18.47 11.27 -18.06
CA VAL A 301 18.19 12.72 -18.09
C VAL A 301 19.24 13.56 -17.33
N GLY A 302 20.04 12.94 -16.46
CA GLY A 302 20.92 13.63 -15.53
C GLY A 302 20.23 13.94 -14.19
N GLN A 303 21.04 14.11 -13.12
CA GLN A 303 20.53 14.42 -11.78
C GLN A 303 19.89 15.79 -11.76
N ASP A 304 20.54 16.80 -12.33
CA ASP A 304 20.07 18.19 -12.31
C ASP A 304 18.71 18.35 -12.99
N VAL A 305 18.50 17.65 -14.12
CA VAL A 305 17.21 17.64 -14.81
C VAL A 305 16.15 16.96 -13.98
N LYS A 306 16.47 15.82 -13.38
CA LYS A 306 15.53 15.10 -12.50
C LYS A 306 15.12 15.95 -11.30
N ASP A 307 16.09 16.57 -10.63
CA ASP A 307 15.86 17.43 -9.46
C ASP A 307 15.07 18.69 -9.85
N GLY A 308 15.33 19.25 -11.05
CA GLY A 308 14.58 20.37 -11.60
C GLY A 308 13.12 20.06 -11.94
N LEU A 309 12.78 18.78 -12.15
CA LEU A 309 11.40 18.34 -12.36
C LEU A 309 10.61 18.16 -11.06
N ILE A 310 11.29 17.97 -9.93
CA ILE A 310 10.66 17.87 -8.62
C ILE A 310 10.27 19.27 -8.15
N VAL A 311 8.99 19.47 -7.92
CA VAL A 311 8.49 20.75 -7.38
C VAL A 311 8.68 20.73 -5.85
N PRO A 312 9.56 21.58 -5.31
CA PRO A 312 9.81 21.61 -3.88
C PRO A 312 8.57 22.12 -3.14
N PHE A 313 8.27 21.47 -2.00
CA PHE A 313 7.22 21.88 -1.10
C PHE A 313 7.81 22.22 0.26
N LYS A 314 7.46 23.38 0.84
CA LYS A 314 8.13 23.87 2.07
C LYS A 314 7.87 22.97 3.25
N SER A 315 6.65 22.45 3.38
CA SER A 315 6.31 21.55 4.48
C SER A 315 7.11 20.25 4.45
N ASP A 316 7.43 19.73 3.26
CA ASP A 316 8.31 18.56 3.13
C ASP A 316 9.75 18.89 3.58
N LYS A 317 10.27 20.07 3.21
CA LYS A 317 11.57 20.55 3.69
C LYS A 317 11.59 20.77 5.20
N TYR A 318 10.49 21.28 5.75
CA TYR A 318 10.35 21.47 7.19
C TYR A 318 10.39 20.14 7.95
N ILE A 319 9.63 19.13 7.47
CA ILE A 319 9.67 17.76 8.02
C ILE A 319 11.08 17.20 7.91
N GLN A 320 11.71 17.29 6.74
CA GLN A 320 13.07 16.81 6.51
C GLN A 320 14.09 17.44 7.46
N TYR A 321 13.97 18.75 7.72
CA TYR A 321 14.82 19.45 8.69
C TYR A 321 14.62 18.94 10.12
N LEU A 322 13.36 18.78 10.56
CA LEU A 322 13.06 18.33 11.91
C LEU A 322 13.42 16.86 12.18
N THR A 323 13.42 16.04 11.15
CA THR A 323 13.60 14.59 11.25
C THR A 323 14.97 14.11 10.79
N ASN A 324 15.95 15.01 10.62
CA ASN A 324 17.29 14.70 10.14
C ASN A 324 17.29 13.91 8.82
N GLY A 325 16.46 14.31 7.87
CA GLY A 325 16.41 13.73 6.53
C GLY A 325 15.35 12.64 6.32
N ILE A 326 14.60 12.25 7.35
CA ILE A 326 13.50 11.28 7.19
C ILE A 326 12.28 12.00 6.61
N THR A 327 11.81 11.59 5.44
CA THR A 327 10.71 12.22 4.71
C THR A 327 9.44 11.39 4.65
N CYS A 328 9.41 10.22 5.30
CA CYS A 328 8.20 9.39 5.32
C CYS A 328 7.07 10.10 6.06
N THR A 329 5.96 10.26 5.37
CA THR A 329 4.71 10.83 5.89
C THR A 329 3.57 9.85 5.64
N THR A 330 2.33 10.22 5.93
CA THR A 330 1.17 9.35 5.74
C THR A 330 0.27 9.85 4.61
N GLY A 331 -0.61 8.98 4.12
CA GLY A 331 -1.63 9.40 3.16
C GLY A 331 -2.58 10.50 3.69
N TYR A 332 -2.70 10.64 4.99
CA TYR A 332 -3.47 11.73 5.61
C TYR A 332 -2.78 13.09 5.40
N TYR A 333 -1.45 13.10 5.52
CA TYR A 333 -0.67 14.30 5.20
C TYR A 333 -0.80 14.68 3.72
N ASP A 334 -0.67 13.72 2.80
CA ASP A 334 -0.81 13.97 1.36
C ASP A 334 -2.18 14.56 1.03
N ALA A 335 -3.24 14.07 1.67
CA ALA A 335 -4.59 14.58 1.48
C ALA A 335 -4.72 16.02 2.02
N PHE A 336 -4.25 16.27 3.24
CA PHE A 336 -4.33 17.60 3.86
C PHE A 336 -3.44 18.62 3.16
N SER A 337 -2.19 18.26 2.88
CA SER A 337 -1.24 19.14 2.17
C SER A 337 -1.70 19.51 0.77
N SER A 338 -2.54 18.67 0.15
CA SER A 338 -3.11 18.97 -1.18
C SER A 338 -4.26 19.96 -1.12
N PHE A 339 -5.22 19.79 -0.23
CA PHE A 339 -6.50 20.49 -0.28
C PHE A 339 -7.02 20.93 1.09
N ALA A 340 -6.15 21.03 2.08
CA ALA A 340 -6.54 21.33 3.47
C ALA A 340 -7.66 20.41 3.98
N TRP A 341 -8.67 20.97 4.61
CA TRP A 341 -9.82 20.25 5.12
C TRP A 341 -10.63 19.52 4.04
N LEU A 342 -10.50 19.91 2.77
CA LEU A 342 -11.12 19.23 1.63
C LEU A 342 -10.33 18.01 1.16
N GLY A 343 -9.17 17.73 1.75
CA GLY A 343 -8.34 16.56 1.42
C GLY A 343 -9.06 15.22 1.52
N PHE A 344 -10.12 15.12 2.34
CA PHE A 344 -10.95 13.92 2.43
C PHE A 344 -11.59 13.52 1.07
N PHE A 345 -11.77 14.47 0.14
CA PHE A 345 -12.25 14.15 -1.21
C PHE A 345 -11.27 13.25 -1.98
N VAL A 346 -9.96 13.34 -1.71
CA VAL A 346 -8.96 12.44 -2.32
C VAL A 346 -9.24 10.99 -1.89
N PHE A 347 -9.50 10.77 -0.62
CA PHE A 347 -9.88 9.44 -0.09
C PHE A 347 -11.21 8.95 -0.65
N TYR A 348 -12.20 9.84 -0.78
CA TYR A 348 -13.48 9.52 -1.39
C TYR A 348 -13.29 9.10 -2.87
N ALA A 349 -12.55 9.89 -3.66
CA ALA A 349 -12.28 9.60 -5.07
C ALA A 349 -11.51 8.27 -5.24
N LEU A 350 -10.52 8.02 -4.38
CA LEU A 350 -9.78 6.77 -4.36
C LEU A 350 -10.70 5.57 -4.07
N ALA A 351 -11.58 5.68 -3.08
CA ALA A 351 -12.56 4.63 -2.78
C ALA A 351 -13.54 4.40 -3.95
N ARG A 352 -13.94 5.46 -4.65
CA ARG A 352 -14.78 5.37 -5.87
C ARG A 352 -14.05 4.65 -6.98
N LEU A 353 -12.76 4.92 -7.16
CA LEU A 353 -11.91 4.21 -8.13
C LEU A 353 -11.85 2.70 -7.83
N PHE A 354 -11.64 2.33 -6.58
CA PHE A 354 -11.68 0.92 -6.15
C PHE A 354 -13.04 0.26 -6.40
N ALA A 355 -14.13 0.93 -6.08
CA ALA A 355 -15.48 0.42 -6.33
C ALA A 355 -15.73 0.22 -7.84
N TRP A 356 -15.24 1.14 -8.66
CA TRP A 356 -15.32 1.07 -10.12
C TRP A 356 -14.48 -0.08 -10.69
N LEU A 357 -13.22 -0.21 -10.27
CA LEU A 357 -12.34 -1.32 -10.68
C LEU A 357 -12.92 -2.67 -10.29
N LYS A 358 -13.40 -2.80 -9.04
CA LYS A 358 -14.02 -4.04 -8.54
C LYS A 358 -15.25 -4.44 -9.35
N SER A 359 -16.11 -3.48 -9.68
CA SER A 359 -17.33 -3.77 -10.46
C SER A 359 -17.00 -4.25 -11.87
N ARG A 360 -16.03 -3.65 -12.53
CA ARG A 360 -15.56 -4.03 -13.87
C ARG A 360 -14.71 -5.29 -13.86
N GLY A 361 -13.97 -5.52 -12.79
CA GLY A 361 -13.17 -6.73 -12.57
C GLY A 361 -14.00 -8.03 -12.52
N LYS A 362 -15.30 -7.95 -12.23
CA LYS A 362 -16.21 -9.10 -12.33
C LYS A 362 -16.25 -9.66 -13.78
N TYR A 363 -16.01 -8.81 -14.77
CA TYR A 363 -16.18 -9.12 -16.19
C TYR A 363 -14.88 -9.07 -17.00
N SER A 364 -13.78 -8.59 -16.41
CA SER A 364 -12.52 -8.39 -17.10
C SER A 364 -11.33 -8.72 -16.20
N THR A 365 -10.44 -9.55 -16.74
CA THR A 365 -9.16 -9.89 -16.14
C THR A 365 -8.28 -8.65 -15.95
N PHE A 366 -8.30 -7.72 -16.91
CA PHE A 366 -7.54 -6.49 -16.83
C PHE A 366 -7.96 -5.63 -15.63
N TYR A 367 -9.25 -5.35 -15.48
CA TYR A 367 -9.72 -4.54 -14.33
C TYR A 367 -9.56 -5.27 -13.00
N MET A 368 -9.67 -6.59 -12.98
CA MET A 368 -9.42 -7.38 -11.78
C MET A 368 -7.94 -7.31 -11.37
N MET A 369 -7.03 -7.42 -12.34
CA MET A 369 -5.59 -7.26 -12.13
C MET A 369 -5.27 -5.87 -11.56
N MET A 370 -5.81 -4.80 -12.17
CA MET A 370 -5.62 -3.43 -11.68
C MET A 370 -6.16 -3.26 -10.26
N TYR A 371 -7.33 -3.81 -9.96
CA TYR A 371 -7.91 -3.78 -8.63
C TYR A 371 -6.98 -4.39 -7.58
N PHE A 372 -6.47 -5.60 -7.81
CA PHE A 372 -5.60 -6.27 -6.84
C PHE A 372 -4.24 -5.62 -6.73
N PHE A 373 -3.73 -5.09 -7.81
CA PHE A 373 -2.46 -4.39 -7.81
C PHE A 373 -2.54 -3.12 -6.96
N MET A 374 -3.57 -2.31 -7.14
CA MET A 374 -3.80 -1.14 -6.31
C MET A 374 -4.16 -1.52 -4.87
N LEU A 375 -4.99 -2.56 -4.67
CA LEU A 375 -5.41 -3.04 -3.35
C LEU A 375 -4.21 -3.44 -2.50
N SER A 376 -3.21 -4.08 -3.10
CA SER A 376 -1.99 -4.48 -2.41
C SER A 376 -1.20 -3.29 -1.86
N ASN A 377 -1.28 -2.13 -2.49
CA ASN A 377 -0.56 -0.93 -2.09
C ASN A 377 -1.33 -0.03 -1.12
N VAL A 378 -2.64 -0.26 -0.91
CA VAL A 378 -3.46 0.58 -0.01
C VAL A 378 -2.93 0.62 1.42
N ALA A 379 -2.45 -0.52 1.93
CA ALA A 379 -1.91 -0.60 3.27
C ALA A 379 -0.73 0.38 3.46
N VAL A 380 0.18 0.42 2.47
CA VAL A 380 1.36 1.29 2.51
C VAL A 380 1.00 2.74 2.23
N ALA A 381 0.02 2.98 1.37
CA ALA A 381 -0.42 4.33 1.06
C ALA A 381 -0.96 5.08 2.28
N ILE A 382 -1.64 4.38 3.18
CA ILE A 382 -2.11 4.96 4.43
C ILE A 382 -0.94 5.30 5.36
N THR A 383 0.10 4.45 5.39
CA THR A 383 1.21 4.58 6.34
C THR A 383 2.38 5.40 5.82
N HIS A 384 2.61 5.45 4.50
CA HIS A 384 3.80 6.04 3.90
C HIS A 384 3.51 7.02 2.74
N GLY A 385 2.24 7.31 2.45
CA GLY A 385 1.82 8.29 1.45
C GLY A 385 0.97 7.74 0.31
N LEU A 386 -0.06 8.52 -0.10
CA LEU A 386 -1.05 8.14 -1.12
C LEU A 386 -0.44 7.88 -2.50
N GLN A 387 0.67 8.50 -2.82
CA GLN A 387 1.42 8.26 -4.06
C GLN A 387 1.72 6.77 -4.26
N LEU A 388 1.90 6.01 -3.18
CA LEU A 388 2.22 4.59 -3.24
C LEU A 388 1.06 3.71 -3.73
N VAL A 389 -0.20 4.18 -3.69
CA VAL A 389 -1.30 3.48 -4.37
C VAL A 389 -1.06 3.42 -5.86
N PHE A 390 -0.54 4.51 -6.41
CA PHE A 390 -0.27 4.64 -7.84
C PHE A 390 1.13 4.17 -8.22
N ALA A 391 2.03 4.02 -7.24
CA ALA A 391 3.36 3.46 -7.47
C ALA A 391 3.24 2.12 -8.21
N LYS A 392 3.98 1.97 -9.30
CA LYS A 392 3.92 0.81 -10.22
C LYS A 392 2.64 0.72 -11.07
N VAL A 393 1.50 1.33 -10.68
CA VAL A 393 0.29 1.40 -11.52
C VAL A 393 0.55 2.23 -12.76
N GLU A 394 1.27 3.33 -12.63
CA GLU A 394 1.69 4.21 -13.73
C GLU A 394 2.55 3.42 -14.73
N PHE A 395 3.48 2.61 -14.25
CA PHE A 395 4.25 1.69 -15.09
C PHE A 395 3.36 0.69 -15.80
N LEU A 396 2.36 0.14 -15.11
CA LEU A 396 1.37 -0.74 -15.72
C LEU A 396 0.57 -0.04 -16.83
N ILE A 397 0.12 1.18 -16.56
CA ILE A 397 -0.59 1.97 -17.56
C ILE A 397 0.30 2.19 -18.79
N LEU A 398 1.55 2.57 -18.59
CA LEU A 398 2.52 2.74 -19.67
C LEU A 398 2.75 1.44 -20.44
N LEU A 399 3.04 0.35 -19.75
CA LEU A 399 3.26 -0.96 -20.34
C LEU A 399 2.03 -1.44 -21.12
N PHE A 400 0.83 -1.35 -20.53
CA PHE A 400 -0.40 -1.75 -21.19
C PHE A 400 -0.81 -0.81 -22.31
N THR A 401 -0.46 0.47 -22.26
CA THR A 401 -0.65 1.38 -23.39
C THR A 401 0.19 0.93 -24.58
N ILE A 402 1.45 0.58 -24.37
CA ILE A 402 2.36 0.07 -25.41
C ILE A 402 1.85 -1.27 -25.96
N LEU A 403 1.44 -2.18 -25.07
CA LEU A 403 0.94 -3.51 -25.43
C LEU A 403 -0.55 -3.51 -25.85
N PHE A 404 -1.24 -2.41 -25.67
CA PHE A 404 -2.69 -2.28 -25.82
C PHE A 404 -3.18 -2.81 -27.17
N PHE A 405 -2.55 -2.43 -28.25
CA PHE A 405 -2.92 -2.86 -29.61
C PHE A 405 -2.72 -4.36 -29.82
N LEU A 406 -1.80 -4.97 -29.10
CA LEU A 406 -1.48 -6.40 -29.23
C LEU A 406 -2.39 -7.28 -28.36
N LEU A 407 -2.69 -6.83 -27.15
CA LEU A 407 -3.34 -7.63 -26.11
C LEU A 407 -4.85 -7.37 -26.00
N TYR A 408 -5.27 -6.23 -26.46
CA TYR A 408 -6.62 -5.74 -26.23
C TYR A 408 -7.70 -6.55 -26.94
N ARG A 409 -8.76 -6.86 -26.19
CA ARG A 409 -10.02 -7.38 -26.68
C ARG A 409 -11.19 -6.57 -26.12
N LYS A 410 -12.02 -6.05 -27.03
CA LYS A 410 -13.29 -5.44 -26.65
C LYS A 410 -14.32 -6.52 -26.38
N LYS A 411 -14.66 -6.78 -25.15
CA LYS A 411 -15.69 -7.73 -24.76
C LYS A 411 -17.05 -7.03 -24.76
N ILE A 412 -17.95 -7.44 -25.62
CA ILE A 412 -19.33 -6.95 -25.67
C ILE A 412 -20.12 -7.83 -24.70
N MET A 413 -20.70 -7.20 -23.66
CA MET A 413 -21.60 -7.86 -22.75
C MET A 413 -23.00 -7.75 -23.33
N LEU A 414 -23.56 -8.86 -23.80
CA LEU A 414 -24.98 -8.92 -24.13
C LEU A 414 -25.76 -8.68 -22.84
N LYS A 415 -26.61 -7.64 -22.81
CA LYS A 415 -27.66 -7.56 -21.80
C LYS A 415 -28.51 -8.83 -22.02
N ASN A 416 -28.54 -9.72 -21.03
CA ASN A 416 -29.61 -10.70 -21.00
C ASN A 416 -30.90 -9.89 -20.91
N LEU A 417 -31.65 -9.90 -22.02
CA LEU A 417 -32.99 -9.40 -22.11
C LEU A 417 -33.91 -10.16 -21.16
#